data_c323f82ca003dd3be6eabdff0cd4cfee
#
_entry.id   c323f82ca003dd3be6eabdff0cd4cfee
#
_cell.length_a   1.000
_cell.length_b   1.000
_cell.length_c   1.000
_cell.angle_alpha   90.00
_cell.angle_beta   90.00
_cell.angle_gamma   90.00
#
_symmetry.space_group_name_H-M   'P 1'
#
loop_
_entity.id
_entity.type
_entity.pdbx_description
1 polymer ?
#
loop_
_entity_poly.entity_id
_entity_poly.type
_entity_poly.pdbx_seq_one_letter_code
_entity_poly.pdbx_strand_id
1 'polypeptide(L)'
;MKIINYQFPKSSFLSVEKDLEIITNAMLKNQRFKKLLHYNSEDALDKPDLTQKESLELFKKNIKIVPKLYIDHSVLSYIIISFDNFTPNAENPEFRDNIISFDIICHFDQWQLKDFQLRPYRLAAEIDTMFENKHLTGIGTLQFLGAN
;
A
#
# COMPACT_ATOMS: atom_id res chain seq x y z
N MET A 1 3.67 -4.47 7.25
CA MET A 1 2.67 -3.59 7.90
C MET A 1 1.29 -4.13 7.60
N LYS A 2 0.49 -4.40 8.62
CA LYS A 2 -0.88 -4.92 8.44
C LYS A 2 -1.88 -3.88 8.92
N ILE A 3 -2.81 -3.50 8.08
CA ILE A 3 -3.86 -2.54 8.39
C ILE A 3 -5.20 -3.26 8.30
N ILE A 4 -6.01 -3.17 9.32
CA ILE A 4 -7.40 -3.68 9.37
C ILE A 4 -8.28 -2.50 9.72
N ASN A 5 -9.43 -2.40 9.28
CA ASN A 5 -10.64 -3.16 9.36
C ASN A 5 -11.65 -2.59 8.34
N TYR A 6 -12.38 -3.42 7.66
CA TYR A 6 -13.56 -2.94 6.99
C TYR A 6 -14.64 -4.03 6.94
N GLN A 7 -15.90 -3.61 7.01
CA GLN A 7 -17.03 -4.50 7.08
C GLN A 7 -17.71 -4.62 5.71
N PHE A 8 -17.89 -5.85 5.24
CA PHE A 8 -18.63 -6.15 4.01
C PHE A 8 -19.97 -6.78 4.26
N PRO A 9 -20.95 -6.54 3.38
CA PRO A 9 -22.07 -7.45 3.24
C PRO A 9 -21.56 -8.82 2.77
N LYS A 10 -22.06 -9.86 3.35
CA LYS A 10 -21.66 -11.28 3.24
C LYS A 10 -21.50 -11.84 1.84
N SER A 11 -21.90 -11.11 0.80
CA SER A 11 -22.20 -11.71 -0.50
C SER A 11 -21.08 -11.67 -1.51
N SER A 12 -19.89 -11.06 -1.23
CA SER A 12 -19.09 -10.85 -2.43
C SER A 12 -17.62 -10.59 -2.20
N PHE A 13 -16.82 -11.60 -2.52
CA PHE A 13 -15.42 -11.40 -2.87
C PHE A 13 -15.22 -10.38 -4.02
N LEU A 14 -16.28 -10.06 -4.78
CA LEU A 14 -16.30 -9.00 -5.79
C LEU A 14 -16.09 -7.60 -5.19
N SER A 15 -16.40 -7.39 -3.92
CA SER A 15 -16.12 -6.13 -3.25
C SER A 15 -14.62 -5.91 -3.03
N VAL A 16 -13.82 -6.98 -2.91
CA VAL A 16 -12.36 -6.89 -2.76
C VAL A 16 -11.73 -6.13 -3.93
N GLU A 17 -12.24 -6.32 -5.14
CA GLU A 17 -11.75 -5.59 -6.33
C GLU A 17 -12.01 -4.08 -6.21
N LYS A 18 -13.20 -3.70 -5.71
CA LYS A 18 -13.55 -2.29 -5.48
C LYS A 18 -12.70 -1.66 -4.38
N ASP A 19 -12.42 -2.43 -3.33
CA ASP A 19 -11.60 -1.94 -2.23
C ASP A 19 -10.15 -1.76 -2.65
N LEU A 20 -9.66 -2.67 -3.47
CA LEU A 20 -8.36 -2.55 -4.09
C LEU A 20 -8.28 -1.29 -4.96
N GLU A 21 -9.31 -0.99 -5.75
CA GLU A 21 -9.39 0.23 -6.53
C GLU A 21 -9.33 1.49 -5.63
N ILE A 22 -10.08 1.50 -4.53
CA ILE A 22 -10.09 2.63 -3.58
C ILE A 22 -8.71 2.83 -2.95
N ILE A 23 -8.07 1.75 -2.48
CA ILE A 23 -6.74 1.76 -1.88
C ILE A 23 -5.71 2.26 -2.89
N THR A 24 -5.74 1.72 -4.10
CA THR A 24 -4.87 2.09 -5.20
C THR A 24 -5.00 3.57 -5.55
N ASN A 25 -6.23 4.07 -5.66
CA ASN A 25 -6.49 5.47 -5.95
C ASN A 25 -5.98 6.39 -4.84
N ALA A 26 -6.06 5.98 -3.56
CA ALA A 26 -5.48 6.72 -2.45
C ALA A 26 -3.94 6.79 -2.57
N MET A 27 -3.30 5.67 -2.89
CA MET A 27 -1.85 5.61 -3.09
C MET A 27 -1.38 6.46 -4.28
N LEU A 28 -2.13 6.45 -5.39
CA LEU A 28 -1.82 7.26 -6.58
C LEU A 28 -1.96 8.77 -6.36
N LYS A 29 -2.73 9.21 -5.38
CA LYS A 29 -2.86 10.62 -5.00
C LYS A 29 -1.68 11.11 -4.16
N ASN A 30 -0.97 10.24 -3.46
CA ASN A 30 0.15 10.61 -2.59
C ASN A 30 1.45 10.75 -3.39
N GLN A 31 1.87 11.99 -3.67
CA GLN A 31 3.10 12.27 -4.42
C GLN A 31 4.36 11.80 -3.69
N ARG A 32 4.43 11.95 -2.37
CA ARG A 32 5.61 11.53 -1.59
C ARG A 32 5.81 10.02 -1.69
N PHE A 33 4.74 9.24 -1.52
CA PHE A 33 4.74 7.80 -1.72
C PHE A 33 5.21 7.41 -3.13
N LYS A 34 4.69 8.07 -4.16
CA LYS A 34 5.07 7.82 -5.56
C LYS A 34 6.55 8.14 -5.83
N LYS A 35 7.05 9.26 -5.31
CA LYS A 35 8.47 9.64 -5.45
C LYS A 35 9.40 8.60 -4.84
N LEU A 36 9.07 8.06 -3.66
CA LEU A 36 9.86 7.05 -2.99
C LEU A 36 9.96 5.73 -3.77
N LEU A 37 8.95 5.40 -4.57
CA LEU A 37 8.95 4.21 -5.43
C LEU A 37 9.57 4.44 -6.81
N HIS A 38 9.46 5.66 -7.34
CA HIS A 38 9.89 5.99 -8.69
C HIS A 38 11.37 6.37 -8.78
N TYR A 39 11.81 7.26 -7.87
CA TYR A 39 13.19 7.76 -7.89
C TYR A 39 14.10 6.90 -7.01
N ASN A 40 15.16 6.36 -7.62
CA ASN A 40 16.09 5.47 -6.94
C ASN A 40 17.16 6.19 -6.12
N SER A 41 17.29 7.52 -6.28
CA SER A 41 18.30 8.34 -5.63
C SER A 41 17.94 8.69 -4.18
N GLU A 42 18.95 9.09 -3.39
CA GLU A 42 18.80 9.51 -2.00
C GLU A 42 17.92 10.78 -1.86
N ASP A 43 17.90 11.63 -2.87
CA ASP A 43 17.09 12.86 -2.96
C ASP A 43 15.69 12.64 -3.55
N ALA A 44 15.18 11.42 -3.50
CA ALA A 44 13.89 11.04 -4.12
C ALA A 44 12.74 12.00 -3.77
N LEU A 45 12.65 12.45 -2.52
CA LEU A 45 11.58 13.34 -2.04
C LEU A 45 11.71 14.78 -2.58
N ASP A 46 12.91 15.22 -2.97
CA ASP A 46 13.16 16.55 -3.51
C ASP A 46 12.91 16.63 -5.04
N LYS A 47 12.72 15.47 -5.68
CA LYS A 47 12.43 15.40 -7.11
C LYS A 47 11.04 15.95 -7.45
N PRO A 48 10.81 16.34 -8.71
CA PRO A 48 9.51 16.80 -9.18
C PRO A 48 8.39 15.77 -8.91
N ASP A 49 7.17 16.26 -8.84
CA ASP A 49 5.99 15.40 -8.74
C ASP A 49 5.80 14.58 -10.03
N LEU A 50 5.36 13.35 -9.87
CA LEU A 50 5.09 12.47 -11.00
C LEU A 50 3.86 12.93 -11.75
N THR A 51 3.96 12.93 -13.07
CA THR A 51 2.83 13.12 -13.99
C THR A 51 1.84 11.95 -13.87
N GLN A 52 0.65 12.11 -14.43
CA GLN A 52 -0.35 11.05 -14.46
C GLN A 52 0.17 9.81 -15.22
N LYS A 53 0.87 10.01 -16.32
CA LYS A 53 1.45 8.89 -17.11
C LYS A 53 2.48 8.12 -16.29
N GLU A 54 3.43 8.80 -15.68
CA GLU A 54 4.45 8.19 -14.82
C GLU A 54 3.82 7.47 -13.62
N SER A 55 2.77 8.03 -13.03
CA SER A 55 2.02 7.41 -11.93
C SER A 55 1.37 6.09 -12.35
N LEU A 56 0.79 6.01 -13.55
CA LEU A 56 0.21 4.77 -14.08
C LEU A 56 1.27 3.72 -14.42
N GLU A 57 2.41 4.13 -14.95
CA GLU A 57 3.55 3.24 -15.20
C GLU A 57 4.13 2.70 -13.90
N LEU A 58 4.29 3.57 -12.90
CA LEU A 58 4.72 3.20 -11.55
C LEU A 58 3.81 2.13 -10.95
N PHE A 59 2.48 2.33 -11.06
CA PHE A 59 1.52 1.37 -10.54
C PHE A 59 1.72 -0.03 -11.15
N LYS A 60 1.85 -0.12 -12.46
CA LYS A 60 2.07 -1.39 -13.16
C LYS A 60 3.39 -2.07 -12.78
N LYS A 61 4.42 -1.29 -12.50
CA LYS A 61 5.78 -1.77 -12.28
C LYS A 61 6.08 -2.04 -10.81
N ASN A 62 5.71 -1.12 -9.93
CA ASN A 62 6.16 -1.08 -8.53
C ASN A 62 5.08 -1.49 -7.52
N ILE A 63 3.82 -1.58 -7.92
CA ILE A 63 2.74 -2.04 -7.05
C ILE A 63 2.22 -3.38 -7.58
N LYS A 64 2.32 -4.42 -6.76
CA LYS A 64 1.93 -5.79 -7.10
C LYS A 64 0.74 -6.23 -6.27
N ILE A 65 -0.24 -6.80 -6.93
CA ILE A 65 -1.48 -7.31 -6.32
C ILE A 65 -1.49 -8.83 -6.48
N VAL A 66 -0.38 -9.47 -6.14
CA VAL A 66 -0.27 -10.93 -6.24
C VAL A 66 0.52 -11.46 -5.06
N PRO A 67 0.09 -12.58 -4.45
CA PRO A 67 0.78 -13.15 -3.31
C PRO A 67 2.12 -13.80 -3.66
N LYS A 68 2.55 -13.75 -4.91
CA LYS A 68 3.77 -14.41 -5.37
C LYS A 68 4.87 -13.40 -5.65
N LEU A 69 5.89 -13.42 -4.82
CA LEU A 69 7.16 -12.76 -5.06
C LEU A 69 7.86 -13.41 -6.26
N TYR A 70 7.86 -12.73 -7.39
CA TYR A 70 8.91 -12.97 -8.37
C TYR A 70 10.16 -12.24 -7.86
N ILE A 71 11.20 -13.00 -7.58
CA ILE A 71 12.53 -12.41 -7.34
C ILE A 71 12.97 -11.79 -8.66
N ASP A 72 12.65 -10.53 -8.81
CA ASP A 72 13.18 -9.73 -9.90
C ASP A 72 14.51 -9.17 -9.43
N HIS A 73 15.59 -9.46 -10.16
CA HIS A 73 16.93 -8.93 -9.90
C HIS A 73 17.05 -7.44 -10.25
N SER A 74 15.94 -6.78 -10.61
CA SER A 74 15.94 -5.36 -10.88
C SER A 74 16.11 -4.56 -9.57
N VAL A 75 16.97 -3.52 -9.63
CA VAL A 75 17.18 -2.57 -8.53
C VAL A 75 15.95 -1.67 -8.40
N LEU A 76 14.90 -2.17 -7.76
CA LEU A 76 13.62 -1.49 -7.62
C LEU A 76 13.10 -1.57 -6.20
N SER A 77 12.34 -0.55 -5.81
CA SER A 77 11.47 -0.60 -4.64
C SER A 77 10.05 -0.89 -5.10
N TYR A 78 9.35 -1.81 -4.44
CA TYR A 78 7.97 -2.14 -4.76
C TYR A 78 7.15 -2.51 -3.54
N ILE A 79 5.84 -2.42 -3.69
CA ILE A 79 4.85 -2.76 -2.68
C ILE A 79 4.02 -3.93 -3.18
N ILE A 80 3.82 -4.93 -2.32
CA ILE A 80 2.85 -5.99 -2.57
C ILE A 80 1.65 -5.74 -1.69
N ILE A 81 0.46 -5.76 -2.26
CA ILE A 81 -0.81 -5.65 -1.55
C ILE A 81 -1.46 -7.02 -1.54
N SER A 82 -1.77 -7.53 -0.36
CA SER A 82 -2.53 -8.77 -0.19
C SER A 82 -3.67 -8.58 0.79
N PHE A 83 -4.70 -9.42 0.63
CA PHE A 83 -5.87 -9.46 1.49
C PHE A 83 -5.91 -10.80 2.19
N ASP A 84 -6.04 -10.78 3.51
CA ASP A 84 -6.03 -11.96 4.35
C ASP A 84 -7.22 -11.97 5.32
N ASN A 85 -7.45 -13.11 5.92
CA ASN A 85 -8.30 -13.29 7.09
C ASN A 85 -9.76 -12.80 6.90
N PHE A 86 -10.44 -13.33 5.88
CA PHE A 86 -11.86 -13.06 5.63
C PHE A 86 -12.76 -13.76 6.66
N THR A 87 -12.81 -13.23 7.89
CA THR A 87 -13.61 -13.80 8.97
C THR A 87 -14.92 -13.04 9.13
N PRO A 88 -16.03 -13.73 9.47
CA PRO A 88 -17.25 -13.05 9.88
C PRO A 88 -17.00 -12.15 11.08
N ASN A 89 -17.54 -10.94 11.06
CA ASN A 89 -17.46 -10.05 12.22
C ASN A 89 -18.21 -10.66 13.41
N ALA A 90 -17.62 -10.59 14.61
CA ALA A 90 -18.19 -11.21 15.81
C ALA A 90 -19.49 -10.54 16.28
N GLU A 91 -19.65 -9.24 16.05
CA GLU A 91 -20.81 -8.47 16.47
C GLU A 91 -21.93 -8.51 15.42
N ASN A 92 -21.57 -8.55 14.15
CA ASN A 92 -22.52 -8.61 13.05
C ASN A 92 -22.05 -9.59 11.95
N PRO A 93 -22.56 -10.84 11.96
CA PRO A 93 -22.13 -11.88 11.01
C PRO A 93 -22.46 -11.59 9.53
N GLU A 94 -23.23 -10.55 9.23
CA GLU A 94 -23.46 -10.10 7.85
C GLU A 94 -22.24 -9.38 7.25
N PHE A 95 -21.31 -8.97 8.10
CA PHE A 95 -20.07 -8.33 7.72
C PHE A 95 -18.87 -9.27 7.90
N ARG A 96 -17.79 -8.96 7.23
CA ARG A 96 -16.51 -9.67 7.36
C ARG A 96 -15.40 -8.69 7.68
N ASP A 97 -14.54 -9.11 8.59
CA ASP A 97 -13.31 -8.42 8.87
C ASP A 97 -12.20 -8.97 7.97
N ASN A 98 -11.46 -8.08 7.35
CA ASN A 98 -10.34 -8.42 6.48
C ASN A 98 -9.07 -7.74 6.94
N ILE A 99 -7.94 -8.37 6.64
CA ILE A 99 -6.62 -7.79 6.81
C ILE A 99 -6.07 -7.39 5.45
N ILE A 100 -5.62 -6.15 5.34
CA ILE A 100 -4.84 -5.69 4.21
C ILE A 100 -3.38 -5.65 4.63
N SER A 101 -2.54 -6.37 3.92
CA SER A 101 -1.10 -6.38 4.15
C SER A 101 -0.39 -5.62 3.03
N PHE A 102 0.57 -4.78 3.43
CA PHE A 102 1.48 -4.07 2.53
C PHE A 102 2.90 -4.57 2.79
N ASP A 103 3.43 -5.38 1.90
CA ASP A 103 4.83 -5.81 2.00
C ASP A 103 5.70 -4.81 1.23
N ILE A 104 6.57 -4.12 1.96
CA ILE A 104 7.47 -3.10 1.42
C ILE A 104 8.80 -3.77 1.13
N ILE A 105 9.17 -3.82 -0.14
CA ILE A 105 10.42 -4.43 -0.59
C ILE A 105 11.25 -3.37 -1.27
N CYS A 106 12.43 -3.10 -0.72
CA CYS A 106 13.38 -2.14 -1.25
C CYS A 106 14.71 -2.85 -1.53
N HIS A 107 15.26 -2.65 -2.73
CA HIS A 107 16.60 -3.10 -3.03
C HIS A 107 17.60 -2.43 -2.10
N PHE A 108 18.61 -3.16 -1.65
CA PHE A 108 19.59 -2.69 -0.67
C PHE A 108 20.24 -1.35 -1.07
N ASP A 109 20.61 -1.18 -2.33
CA ASP A 109 21.23 0.06 -2.84
C ASP A 109 20.30 1.29 -2.81
N GLN A 110 19.02 1.10 -2.54
CA GLN A 110 18.01 2.17 -2.49
C GLN A 110 17.53 2.49 -1.09
N TRP A 111 18.08 1.85 -0.07
CA TRP A 111 17.59 2.00 1.30
C TRP A 111 17.78 3.40 1.85
N GLN A 112 18.95 4.00 1.57
CA GLN A 112 19.33 5.28 2.14
C GLN A 112 18.67 6.44 1.38
N LEU A 113 18.13 7.37 2.14
CA LEU A 113 17.67 8.68 1.69
C LEU A 113 18.52 9.75 2.37
N LYS A 114 18.40 11.01 1.92
CA LYS A 114 19.03 12.15 2.59
C LYS A 114 18.68 12.20 4.08
N ASP A 115 19.51 12.87 4.86
CA ASP A 115 19.31 13.14 6.28
C ASP A 115 19.13 11.85 7.14
N PHE A 116 19.88 10.79 6.80
CA PHE A 116 19.84 9.49 7.49
C PHE A 116 18.48 8.82 7.51
N GLN A 117 17.57 9.20 6.61
CA GLN A 117 16.28 8.55 6.47
C GLN A 117 16.42 7.23 5.72
N LEU A 118 15.54 6.28 6.02
CA LEU A 118 15.50 4.99 5.36
C LEU A 118 14.21 4.83 4.57
N ARG A 119 14.35 4.52 3.29
CA ARG A 119 13.23 4.40 2.34
C ARG A 119 12.12 3.45 2.79
N PRO A 120 12.38 2.22 3.31
CA PRO A 120 11.32 1.33 3.77
C PRO A 120 10.47 1.96 4.87
N TYR A 121 11.09 2.61 5.85
CA TYR A 121 10.35 3.27 6.94
C TYR A 121 9.59 4.51 6.47
N ARG A 122 10.13 5.25 5.49
CA ARG A 122 9.40 6.39 4.90
C ARG A 122 8.19 5.91 4.11
N LEU A 123 8.31 4.81 3.35
CA LEU A 123 7.17 4.19 2.67
C LEU A 123 6.11 3.71 3.65
N ALA A 124 6.51 3.05 4.74
CA ALA A 124 5.61 2.64 5.81
C ALA A 124 4.87 3.84 6.43
N ALA A 125 5.58 4.94 6.71
CA ALA A 125 5.00 6.17 7.25
C ALA A 125 4.00 6.84 6.28
N GLU A 126 4.26 6.81 4.97
CA GLU A 126 3.30 7.33 3.98
C GLU A 126 2.05 6.45 3.89
N ILE A 127 2.20 5.10 3.97
CA ILE A 127 1.07 4.17 4.03
C ILE A 127 0.23 4.41 5.28
N ASP A 128 0.88 4.53 6.43
CA ASP A 128 0.24 4.85 7.71
C ASP A 128 -0.54 6.17 7.62
N THR A 129 0.08 7.23 7.13
CA THR A 129 -0.55 8.55 6.94
C THR A 129 -1.76 8.50 6.00
N MET A 130 -1.73 7.63 4.98
CA MET A 130 -2.84 7.49 4.04
C MET A 130 -4.03 6.74 4.63
N PHE A 131 -3.79 5.77 5.51
CA PHE A 131 -4.80 4.80 5.87
C PHE A 131 -5.16 4.74 7.36
N GLU A 132 -4.22 5.02 8.28
CA GLU A 132 -4.49 4.93 9.72
C GLU A 132 -5.59 5.87 10.17
N ASN A 133 -6.60 5.32 10.81
CA ASN A 133 -7.80 6.02 11.29
C ASN A 133 -8.53 6.84 10.21
N LYS A 134 -8.31 6.53 8.93
CA LYS A 134 -9.04 7.16 7.83
C LYS A 134 -10.28 6.37 7.50
N HIS A 135 -11.39 7.09 7.36
CA HIS A 135 -12.60 6.52 6.79
C HIS A 135 -12.55 6.62 5.27
N LEU A 136 -12.40 5.49 4.60
CA LEU A 136 -12.46 5.42 3.13
C LEU A 136 -13.88 5.04 2.70
N THR A 137 -14.49 5.88 1.88
CA THR A 137 -15.82 5.64 1.34
C THR A 137 -15.86 4.29 0.61
N GLY A 138 -16.72 3.39 1.06
CA GLY A 138 -16.85 2.03 0.52
C GLY A 138 -16.06 0.97 1.27
N ILE A 139 -15.04 1.35 2.05
CA ILE A 139 -14.23 0.40 2.85
C ILE A 139 -14.55 0.54 4.35
N GLY A 140 -14.73 1.75 4.83
CA GLY A 140 -14.87 2.01 6.26
C GLY A 140 -13.59 2.56 6.88
N THR A 141 -13.42 2.34 8.17
CA THR A 141 -12.24 2.83 8.91
C THR A 141 -11.16 1.78 8.95
N LEU A 142 -9.96 2.16 8.55
CA LEU A 142 -8.77 1.31 8.59
C LEU A 142 -8.02 1.56 9.90
N GLN A 143 -7.56 0.48 10.53
CA GLN A 143 -6.78 0.53 11.76
C GLN A 143 -5.46 -0.21 11.58
N PHE A 144 -4.38 0.37 12.11
CA PHE A 144 -3.08 -0.25 12.12
C PHE A 144 -3.03 -1.40 13.12
N LEU A 145 -2.58 -2.56 12.67
CA LEU A 145 -2.45 -3.75 13.54
C LEU A 145 -1.02 -4.05 13.97
N GLY A 146 -0.06 -3.69 13.15
CA GLY A 146 1.34 -3.95 13.42
C GLY A 146 2.20 -3.97 12.15
N ALA A 147 3.52 -3.87 12.34
CA ALA A 147 4.53 -4.04 11.30
C ALA A 147 5.60 -5.03 11.78
N ASN A 148 6.10 -5.87 10.87
CA ASN A 148 7.19 -6.83 11.09
C ASN A 148 8.37 -6.47 10.21
#